data_ab6ac001406b890137b57506c335f232
#
_entry.id   ab6ac001406b890137b57506c335f232
#
_cell.length_a   1.000
_cell.length_b   1.000
_cell.length_c   1.000
_cell.angle_alpha   90.00
_cell.angle_beta   90.00
_cell.angle_gamma   90.00
#
_symmetry.space_group_name_H-M   'P 1'
#
loop_
_entity.id
_entity.type
_entity.pdbx_description
1 polymer ?
#
loop_
_entity_poly.entity_id
_entity_poly.type
_entity_poly.pdbx_seq_one_letter_code
_entity_poly.pdbx_strand_id
1 'polypeptide(L)'
;HSYVLTNNQAHKYIKLVVSYQDKQGQTETISSSSYLVENVNDLPLGSVSITGTPTENEILTINTSALTDADGLPSANTYTYRWEKSQDKIEWDIITGATSTTYALSDPEVGHFLRARISYTDQKQTPEVVYSVISDLVKGVNDNPSGSVTIDGKFEFGKILSANTLGISDADGVG
;
A
#
# COMPACT_ATOMS: atom_id res chain seq x y z
N HIS A 1 -34.72 7.42 -30.42
CA HIS A 1 -33.25 7.53 -30.35
C HIS A 1 -32.82 7.52 -28.90
N SER A 2 -31.79 6.77 -28.54
CA SER A 2 -31.25 6.66 -27.20
C SER A 2 -29.73 6.94 -27.22
N TYR A 3 -29.20 7.38 -26.11
CA TYR A 3 -27.77 7.59 -25.88
C TYR A 3 -27.40 6.94 -24.55
N VAL A 4 -26.35 6.12 -24.55
CA VAL A 4 -25.84 5.49 -23.34
C VAL A 4 -24.71 6.35 -22.78
N LEU A 5 -24.85 6.73 -21.53
CA LEU A 5 -23.80 7.47 -20.80
C LEU A 5 -22.64 6.53 -20.43
N THR A 6 -21.44 7.07 -20.48
CA THR A 6 -20.20 6.39 -20.08
C THR A 6 -19.41 7.30 -19.13
N ASN A 7 -18.30 6.83 -18.56
CA ASN A 7 -17.41 7.63 -17.70
C ASN A 7 -16.93 8.94 -18.36
N ASN A 8 -16.92 9.00 -19.70
CA ASN A 8 -16.58 10.22 -20.44
C ASN A 8 -17.54 11.38 -20.20
N GLN A 9 -18.78 11.11 -19.81
CA GLN A 9 -19.80 12.11 -19.49
C GLN A 9 -19.90 12.43 -18.00
N ALA A 10 -19.34 11.62 -17.13
CA ALA A 10 -19.36 11.85 -15.69
C ALA A 10 -18.86 13.26 -15.32
N HIS A 11 -19.56 13.93 -14.42
CA HIS A 11 -19.35 15.33 -14.00
C HIS A 11 -19.48 16.36 -15.13
N LYS A 12 -20.11 16.01 -16.27
CA LYS A 12 -20.41 16.95 -17.36
C LYS A 12 -21.89 17.20 -17.48
N TYR A 13 -22.23 18.38 -18.01
CA TYR A 13 -23.61 18.68 -18.35
C TYR A 13 -23.93 18.20 -19.77
N ILE A 14 -25.05 17.52 -19.94
CA ILE A 14 -25.59 17.13 -21.22
C ILE A 14 -26.90 17.87 -21.50
N LYS A 15 -27.15 18.16 -22.77
CA LYS A 15 -28.42 18.67 -23.26
C LYS A 15 -28.74 18.05 -24.62
N LEU A 16 -30.01 17.93 -24.95
CA LEU A 16 -30.45 17.57 -26.28
C LEU A 16 -30.62 18.85 -27.11
N VAL A 17 -30.11 18.82 -28.33
CA VAL A 17 -30.36 19.87 -29.33
C VAL A 17 -30.99 19.21 -30.52
N VAL A 18 -32.12 19.71 -30.95
CA VAL A 18 -32.83 19.24 -32.14
C VAL A 18 -32.88 20.37 -33.16
N SER A 19 -32.42 20.09 -34.36
CA SER A 19 -32.52 20.99 -35.51
C SER A 19 -33.43 20.37 -36.57
N TYR A 20 -34.29 21.16 -37.16
CA TYR A 20 -35.16 20.76 -38.26
C TYR A 20 -35.36 21.90 -39.24
N GLN A 21 -35.77 21.59 -40.46
CA GLN A 21 -36.22 22.60 -41.42
C GLN A 21 -37.75 22.76 -41.35
N ASP A 22 -38.18 23.99 -41.25
CA ASP A 22 -39.60 24.31 -41.38
C ASP A 22 -40.12 24.20 -42.82
N LYS A 23 -41.40 24.42 -43.04
CA LYS A 23 -42.02 24.36 -44.36
C LYS A 23 -41.57 25.50 -45.31
N GLN A 24 -40.98 26.54 -44.82
CA GLN A 24 -40.39 27.65 -45.57
C GLN A 24 -38.89 27.43 -45.89
N GLY A 25 -38.30 26.29 -45.47
CA GLY A 25 -36.92 25.94 -45.70
C GLY A 25 -35.93 26.57 -44.72
N GLN A 26 -36.44 27.22 -43.62
CA GLN A 26 -35.59 27.77 -42.59
C GLN A 26 -35.18 26.68 -41.59
N THR A 27 -33.91 26.75 -41.12
CA THR A 27 -33.42 25.85 -40.10
C THR A 27 -33.78 26.38 -38.71
N GLU A 28 -34.55 25.59 -37.98
CA GLU A 28 -34.95 25.85 -36.62
C GLU A 28 -34.19 24.96 -35.64
N THR A 29 -33.94 25.45 -34.43
CA THR A 29 -33.23 24.70 -33.38
C THR A 29 -33.90 24.88 -32.04
N ILE A 30 -34.12 23.78 -31.34
CA ILE A 30 -34.64 23.76 -29.97
C ILE A 30 -33.72 22.93 -29.08
N SER A 31 -33.52 23.34 -27.84
CA SER A 31 -32.69 22.65 -26.87
C SER A 31 -33.46 22.30 -25.59
N SER A 32 -33.13 21.15 -25.00
CA SER A 32 -33.58 20.84 -23.64
C SER A 32 -32.85 21.65 -22.60
N SER A 33 -33.27 21.59 -21.34
CA SER A 33 -32.45 21.95 -20.18
C SER A 33 -31.18 21.07 -20.14
N SER A 34 -30.15 21.58 -19.46
CA SER A 34 -28.91 20.82 -19.21
C SER A 34 -29.06 20.01 -17.94
N TYR A 35 -28.52 18.81 -17.93
CA TYR A 35 -28.52 17.88 -16.81
C TYR A 35 -27.09 17.45 -16.49
N LEU A 36 -26.71 17.52 -15.21
CA LEU A 36 -25.43 17.00 -14.73
C LEU A 36 -25.49 15.46 -14.78
N VAL A 37 -24.42 14.87 -15.30
CA VAL A 37 -24.23 13.41 -15.25
C VAL A 37 -23.45 13.09 -13.99
N GLU A 38 -24.08 12.35 -13.08
CA GLU A 38 -23.45 11.86 -11.87
C GLU A 38 -22.44 10.74 -12.21
N ASN A 39 -21.33 10.66 -11.44
CA ASN A 39 -20.41 9.54 -11.53
C ASN A 39 -20.97 8.32 -10.80
N VAL A 40 -20.71 7.14 -11.35
CA VAL A 40 -20.83 5.86 -10.64
C VAL A 40 -19.42 5.31 -10.53
N ASN A 41 -18.97 5.09 -9.30
CA ASN A 41 -17.58 4.67 -9.05
C ASN A 41 -17.28 3.31 -9.68
N ASP A 42 -16.21 3.26 -10.48
CA ASP A 42 -15.60 2.02 -10.94
C ASP A 42 -14.47 1.66 -9.97
N LEU A 43 -14.45 0.42 -9.47
CA LEU A 43 -13.41 -0.02 -8.55
C LEU A 43 -12.07 -0.22 -9.28
N PRO A 44 -10.95 0.04 -8.59
CA PRO A 44 -9.61 -0.24 -9.12
C PRO A 44 -9.46 -1.70 -9.58
N LEU A 45 -8.79 -1.90 -10.70
CA LEU A 45 -8.47 -3.22 -11.28
C LEU A 45 -6.97 -3.41 -11.39
N GLY A 46 -6.55 -4.67 -11.57
CA GLY A 46 -5.15 -5.05 -11.63
C GLY A 46 -4.58 -5.43 -10.28
N SER A 47 -3.26 -5.45 -10.17
CA SER A 47 -2.57 -5.87 -8.96
C SER A 47 -1.45 -4.91 -8.58
N VAL A 48 -1.25 -4.75 -7.28
CA VAL A 48 -0.06 -4.13 -6.71
C VAL A 48 0.85 -5.25 -6.24
N SER A 49 2.10 -5.29 -6.70
CA SER A 49 3.07 -6.28 -6.28
C SER A 49 4.13 -5.69 -5.35
N ILE A 50 4.74 -6.57 -4.56
CA ILE A 50 5.95 -6.28 -3.80
C ILE A 50 7.09 -7.03 -4.47
N THR A 51 8.20 -6.36 -4.72
CA THR A 51 9.43 -6.91 -5.28
C THR A 51 10.57 -6.79 -4.28
N GLY A 52 11.57 -7.65 -4.38
CA GLY A 52 12.67 -7.79 -3.43
C GLY A 52 12.62 -9.15 -2.74
N THR A 53 13.65 -9.47 -1.97
CA THR A 53 13.73 -10.71 -1.19
C THR A 53 13.26 -10.42 0.23
N PRO A 54 12.24 -11.13 0.77
CA PRO A 54 11.78 -10.93 2.13
C PRO A 54 12.78 -11.59 3.11
N THR A 55 13.89 -10.93 3.29
CA THR A 55 14.98 -11.32 4.20
C THR A 55 15.42 -10.07 4.94
N GLU A 56 15.74 -10.21 6.19
CA GLU A 56 16.27 -9.13 7.01
C GLU A 56 17.45 -8.44 6.34
N ASN A 57 17.58 -7.13 6.56
CA ASN A 57 18.54 -6.21 5.94
C ASN A 57 18.36 -5.98 4.42
N GLU A 58 17.35 -6.61 3.79
CA GLU A 58 17.00 -6.39 2.39
C GLU A 58 15.88 -5.34 2.24
N ILE A 59 15.71 -4.82 1.02
CA ILE A 59 14.71 -3.80 0.72
C ILE A 59 13.58 -4.42 -0.11
N LEU A 60 12.34 -4.20 0.34
CA LEU A 60 11.14 -4.46 -0.44
C LEU A 60 10.68 -3.19 -1.16
N THR A 61 10.14 -3.34 -2.35
CA THR A 61 9.65 -2.24 -3.20
C THR A 61 8.25 -2.50 -3.69
N ILE A 62 7.35 -1.51 -3.56
CA ILE A 62 5.99 -1.54 -4.07
C ILE A 62 6.00 -1.24 -5.57
N ASN A 63 5.30 -2.04 -6.36
CA ASN A 63 5.10 -1.83 -7.78
C ASN A 63 3.60 -1.72 -8.08
N THR A 64 3.17 -0.54 -8.55
CA THR A 64 1.78 -0.20 -8.91
C THR A 64 1.54 -0.18 -10.42
N SER A 65 2.49 -0.58 -11.25
CA SER A 65 2.43 -0.43 -12.71
C SER A 65 1.27 -1.18 -13.39
N ALA A 66 0.75 -2.23 -12.76
CA ALA A 66 -0.38 -3.00 -13.25
C ALA A 66 -1.74 -2.52 -12.70
N LEU A 67 -1.75 -1.50 -11.84
CA LEU A 67 -2.99 -0.92 -11.32
C LEU A 67 -3.66 -0.08 -12.41
N THR A 68 -4.96 -0.24 -12.57
CA THR A 68 -5.81 0.53 -13.48
C THR A 68 -7.09 0.95 -12.79
N ASP A 69 -7.68 2.03 -13.26
CA ASP A 69 -8.95 2.54 -12.75
C ASP A 69 -9.71 3.21 -13.90
N ALA A 70 -10.96 2.82 -14.14
CA ALA A 70 -11.76 3.36 -15.22
C ALA A 70 -12.20 4.81 -14.97
N ASP A 71 -12.28 5.21 -13.70
CA ASP A 71 -12.49 6.61 -13.30
C ASP A 71 -11.21 7.46 -13.36
N GLY A 72 -10.10 6.81 -13.65
CA GLY A 72 -8.78 7.40 -13.89
C GLY A 72 -7.88 7.43 -12.65
N LEU A 73 -6.68 6.88 -12.82
CA LEU A 73 -5.65 6.95 -11.78
C LEU A 73 -5.20 8.39 -11.56
N PRO A 74 -4.81 8.77 -10.33
CA PRO A 74 -4.24 10.07 -10.07
C PRO A 74 -2.86 10.22 -10.73
N SER A 75 -2.30 11.43 -10.72
CA SER A 75 -0.89 11.61 -11.07
C SER A 75 0.01 10.84 -10.09
N ALA A 76 1.14 10.32 -10.57
CA ALA A 76 2.00 9.38 -9.84
C ALA A 76 2.44 9.82 -8.42
N ASN A 77 2.42 11.11 -8.13
CA ASN A 77 2.90 11.65 -6.85
C ASN A 77 1.81 11.83 -5.78
N THR A 78 0.60 11.36 -6.02
CA THR A 78 -0.55 11.53 -5.11
C THR A 78 -0.98 10.24 -4.41
N TYR A 79 -0.27 9.15 -4.62
CA TYR A 79 -0.45 7.93 -3.85
C TYR A 79 0.09 8.11 -2.43
N THR A 80 -0.63 7.58 -1.45
CA THR A 80 -0.13 7.41 -0.09
C THR A 80 0.09 5.93 0.17
N TYR A 81 1.23 5.62 0.77
CA TYR A 81 1.65 4.26 1.04
C TYR A 81 1.69 4.00 2.54
N ARG A 82 1.42 2.76 2.92
CA ARG A 82 1.58 2.27 4.29
C ARG A 82 1.95 0.80 4.23
N TRP A 83 3.01 0.44 4.92
CA TRP A 83 3.37 -0.95 5.11
C TRP A 83 2.69 -1.52 6.34
N GLU A 84 2.25 -2.75 6.24
CA GLU A 84 1.59 -3.50 7.28
C GLU A 84 2.24 -4.88 7.39
N LYS A 85 2.32 -5.43 8.62
CA LYS A 85 2.87 -6.76 8.90
C LYS A 85 1.86 -7.63 9.63
N SER A 86 1.98 -8.95 9.47
CA SER A 86 1.10 -9.95 10.05
C SER A 86 1.84 -11.25 10.30
N GLN A 87 1.48 -11.98 11.36
CA GLN A 87 1.98 -13.34 11.61
C GLN A 87 1.10 -14.41 10.96
N ASP A 88 -0.17 -14.13 10.72
CA ASP A 88 -1.19 -15.10 10.31
C ASP A 88 -1.89 -14.76 8.98
N LYS A 89 -1.58 -13.61 8.37
CA LYS A 89 -2.21 -13.03 7.17
C LYS A 89 -3.68 -12.62 7.38
N ILE A 90 -4.18 -12.61 8.62
CA ILE A 90 -5.54 -12.24 9.00
C ILE A 90 -5.53 -10.88 9.69
N GLU A 91 -4.83 -10.78 10.81
CA GLU A 91 -4.66 -9.53 11.55
C GLU A 91 -3.41 -8.79 11.06
N TRP A 92 -3.54 -7.50 10.82
CA TRP A 92 -2.49 -6.67 10.22
C TRP A 92 -2.16 -5.47 11.09
N ASP A 93 -0.92 -5.39 11.52
CA ASP A 93 -0.37 -4.27 12.26
C ASP A 93 0.30 -3.27 11.33
N ILE A 94 0.03 -1.98 11.58
CA ILE A 94 0.65 -0.89 10.84
C ILE A 94 2.11 -0.74 11.28
N ILE A 95 3.03 -0.72 10.32
CA ILE A 95 4.42 -0.37 10.59
C ILE A 95 4.52 1.16 10.64
N THR A 96 4.68 1.70 11.85
CA THR A 96 4.69 3.15 12.09
C THR A 96 5.83 3.82 11.32
N GLY A 97 5.51 4.88 10.56
CA GLY A 97 6.50 5.63 9.77
C GLY A 97 6.86 5.00 8.42
N ALA A 98 6.44 3.77 8.12
CA ALA A 98 6.69 3.11 6.85
C ALA A 98 5.71 3.58 5.77
N THR A 99 5.99 4.74 5.17
CA THR A 99 5.11 5.44 4.19
C THR A 99 5.76 5.63 2.82
N SER A 100 6.94 5.07 2.60
CA SER A 100 7.64 5.14 1.31
C SER A 100 7.27 3.97 0.40
N THR A 101 7.58 4.10 -0.89
CA THR A 101 7.45 3.01 -1.88
C THR A 101 8.41 1.86 -1.60
N THR A 102 9.45 2.09 -0.80
CA THR A 102 10.43 1.09 -0.36
C THR A 102 10.39 0.94 1.14
N TYR A 103 10.70 -0.26 1.63
CA TYR A 103 10.82 -0.56 3.05
C TYR A 103 12.03 -1.47 3.28
N ALA A 104 12.94 -1.06 4.17
CA ALA A 104 14.07 -1.88 4.60
C ALA A 104 13.64 -2.77 5.76
N LEU A 105 13.84 -4.06 5.62
CA LEU A 105 13.51 -5.06 6.62
C LEU A 105 14.56 -5.08 7.73
N SER A 106 14.12 -5.36 8.95
CA SER A 106 14.95 -5.48 10.15
C SER A 106 14.35 -6.54 11.09
N ASP A 107 14.98 -6.83 12.24
CA ASP A 107 14.53 -7.82 13.21
C ASP A 107 13.03 -7.79 13.53
N PRO A 108 12.39 -6.62 13.76
CA PRO A 108 10.96 -6.55 14.07
C PRO A 108 10.03 -7.15 13.01
N GLU A 109 10.51 -7.35 11.77
CA GLU A 109 9.73 -7.94 10.68
C GLU A 109 10.02 -9.42 10.48
N VAL A 110 11.07 -9.97 11.09
CA VAL A 110 11.39 -11.40 11.02
C VAL A 110 10.21 -12.22 11.55
N GLY A 111 9.85 -13.28 10.81
CA GLY A 111 8.71 -14.11 11.13
C GLY A 111 7.34 -13.49 10.83
N HIS A 112 7.30 -12.39 10.10
CA HIS A 112 6.05 -11.75 9.65
C HIS A 112 5.94 -11.78 8.12
N PHE A 113 4.70 -11.74 7.64
CA PHE A 113 4.33 -11.42 6.27
C PHE A 113 4.10 -9.92 6.16
N LEU A 114 4.44 -9.33 5.02
CA LEU A 114 4.19 -7.91 4.76
C LEU A 114 3.22 -7.72 3.60
N ARG A 115 2.46 -6.63 3.68
CA ARG A 115 1.71 -6.07 2.57
C ARG A 115 1.80 -4.55 2.56
N ALA A 116 1.54 -3.97 1.40
CA ALA A 116 1.39 -2.53 1.26
C ALA A 116 -0.09 -2.17 1.09
N ARG A 117 -0.52 -1.12 1.79
CA ARG A 117 -1.80 -0.44 1.58
C ARG A 117 -1.53 0.84 0.82
N ILE A 118 -2.15 0.98 -0.34
CA ILE A 118 -2.06 2.14 -1.21
C ILE A 118 -3.41 2.86 -1.17
N SER A 119 -3.40 4.16 -0.91
CA SER A 119 -4.61 4.99 -0.96
C SER A 119 -4.41 6.14 -1.93
N TYR A 120 -5.45 6.48 -2.67
CA TYR A 120 -5.47 7.61 -3.60
C TYR A 120 -6.89 8.14 -3.76
N THR A 121 -7.03 9.28 -4.42
CA THR A 121 -8.30 9.79 -4.92
C THR A 121 -8.25 9.72 -6.44
N ASP A 122 -9.23 9.09 -7.07
CA ASP A 122 -9.32 8.97 -8.53
C ASP A 122 -9.58 10.32 -9.22
N GLN A 123 -9.63 10.34 -10.55
CA GLN A 123 -9.91 11.57 -11.30
C GLN A 123 -11.37 12.01 -11.22
N LYS A 124 -12.27 11.18 -10.68
CA LYS A 124 -13.67 11.48 -10.40
C LYS A 124 -13.93 11.84 -8.93
N GLN A 125 -12.85 12.07 -8.16
CA GLN A 125 -12.87 12.49 -6.77
C GLN A 125 -13.38 11.43 -5.78
N THR A 126 -13.28 10.15 -6.13
CA THR A 126 -13.58 9.05 -5.20
C THR A 126 -12.31 8.58 -4.50
N PRO A 127 -12.32 8.46 -3.15
CA PRO A 127 -11.20 7.86 -2.41
C PRO A 127 -11.15 6.34 -2.63
N GLU A 128 -9.99 5.84 -3.01
CA GLU A 128 -9.75 4.42 -3.27
C GLU A 128 -8.66 3.85 -2.37
N VAL A 129 -8.77 2.56 -2.09
CA VAL A 129 -7.79 1.79 -1.32
C VAL A 129 -7.53 0.45 -2.01
N VAL A 130 -6.25 0.16 -2.25
CA VAL A 130 -5.78 -1.10 -2.82
C VAL A 130 -4.71 -1.70 -1.94
N TYR A 131 -4.71 -3.03 -1.81
CA TYR A 131 -3.66 -3.77 -1.12
C TYR A 131 -2.78 -4.51 -2.13
N SER A 132 -1.49 -4.59 -1.81
CA SER A 132 -0.57 -5.43 -2.58
C SER A 132 -0.85 -6.92 -2.38
N VAL A 133 -0.25 -7.75 -3.23
CA VAL A 133 0.00 -9.15 -2.86
C VAL A 133 0.79 -9.21 -1.55
N ILE A 134 0.58 -10.28 -0.79
CA ILE A 134 1.29 -10.52 0.48
C ILE A 134 2.67 -11.07 0.14
N SER A 135 3.72 -10.62 0.85
CA SER A 135 5.07 -11.16 0.73
C SER A 135 5.13 -12.63 1.20
N ASP A 136 6.23 -13.31 0.89
CA ASP A 136 6.62 -14.49 1.67
C ASP A 136 7.00 -14.07 3.09
N LEU A 137 7.14 -15.07 3.99
CA LEU A 137 7.57 -14.86 5.36
C LEU A 137 8.98 -14.25 5.37
N VAL A 138 9.18 -13.18 6.14
CA VAL A 138 10.49 -12.55 6.31
C VAL A 138 11.42 -13.49 7.06
N LYS A 139 12.57 -13.76 6.47
CA LYS A 139 13.61 -14.61 7.06
C LYS A 139 14.60 -13.74 7.83
N GLY A 140 15.00 -14.19 9.00
CA GLY A 140 16.09 -13.60 9.76
C GLY A 140 17.46 -13.91 9.17
N VAL A 141 18.41 -13.05 9.45
CA VAL A 141 19.86 -13.24 9.23
C VAL A 141 20.51 -13.26 10.61
N ASN A 142 21.35 -14.23 10.88
CA ASN A 142 22.00 -14.34 12.20
C ASN A 142 22.78 -13.08 12.56
N ASP A 143 22.46 -12.49 13.68
CA ASP A 143 23.21 -11.40 14.30
C ASP A 143 24.28 -11.93 15.25
N ASN A 144 25.33 -11.14 15.45
CA ASN A 144 26.35 -11.50 16.39
C ASN A 144 25.94 -11.09 17.81
N PRO A 145 26.15 -11.96 18.81
CA PRO A 145 25.88 -11.61 20.19
C PRO A 145 26.71 -10.41 20.62
N SER A 146 26.16 -9.60 21.49
CA SER A 146 26.79 -8.41 22.06
C SER A 146 26.77 -8.44 23.58
N GLY A 147 27.46 -7.48 24.19
CA GLY A 147 27.56 -7.36 25.64
C GLY A 147 28.84 -7.98 26.23
N SER A 148 28.79 -8.36 27.50
CA SER A 148 29.95 -8.88 28.20
C SER A 148 29.56 -9.93 29.22
N VAL A 149 30.51 -10.83 29.48
CA VAL A 149 30.46 -11.79 30.60
C VAL A 149 31.47 -11.39 31.66
N THR A 150 31.11 -11.58 32.92
CA THR A 150 32.05 -11.36 34.03
C THR A 150 32.10 -12.59 34.92
N ILE A 151 33.19 -12.67 35.69
CA ILE A 151 33.35 -13.70 36.71
C ILE A 151 33.23 -13.02 38.08
N ASP A 152 32.24 -13.47 38.86
CA ASP A 152 31.99 -12.97 40.20
C ASP A 152 32.62 -13.93 41.23
N GLY A 153 33.16 -13.38 42.31
CA GLY A 153 33.71 -14.14 43.43
C GLY A 153 35.14 -13.66 43.83
N LYS A 154 35.70 -14.34 44.79
CA LYS A 154 37.10 -14.06 45.19
C LYS A 154 38.06 -15.01 44.50
N PHE A 155 39.08 -14.48 43.84
CA PHE A 155 40.10 -15.23 43.14
C PHE A 155 41.17 -15.77 44.12
N GLU A 156 40.71 -16.62 45.06
CA GLU A 156 41.54 -17.22 46.11
C GLU A 156 41.34 -18.74 46.13
N PHE A 157 42.39 -19.49 46.54
CA PHE A 157 42.30 -20.95 46.67
C PHE A 157 41.13 -21.34 47.60
N GLY A 158 40.31 -22.32 47.18
CA GLY A 158 39.17 -22.81 47.95
C GLY A 158 37.91 -21.92 47.89
N LYS A 159 37.90 -20.84 47.07
CA LYS A 159 36.74 -20.00 46.84
C LYS A 159 35.98 -20.42 45.56
N ILE A 160 34.70 -20.15 45.55
CA ILE A 160 33.85 -20.39 44.36
C ILE A 160 33.81 -19.15 43.52
N LEU A 161 33.94 -19.34 42.23
CA LEU A 161 33.67 -18.34 41.19
C LEU A 161 32.40 -18.69 40.45
N SER A 162 31.62 -17.68 40.06
CA SER A 162 30.40 -17.83 39.24
C SER A 162 30.50 -16.97 37.98
N ALA A 163 30.03 -17.51 36.88
CA ALA A 163 29.86 -16.74 35.65
C ALA A 163 28.62 -15.85 35.75
N ASN A 164 28.78 -14.60 35.35
CA ASN A 164 27.64 -13.67 35.21
C ASN A 164 27.48 -13.39 33.72
N THR A 165 26.34 -13.82 33.20
CA THR A 165 25.97 -13.73 31.77
C THR A 165 24.82 -12.73 31.53
N LEU A 166 24.39 -12.00 32.56
CA LEU A 166 23.27 -11.05 32.48
C LEU A 166 23.50 -9.89 31.49
N GLY A 167 24.77 -9.66 31.13
CA GLY A 167 25.13 -8.62 30.16
C GLY A 167 25.15 -9.08 28.71
N ILE A 168 24.78 -10.32 28.39
CA ILE A 168 24.71 -10.82 27.01
C ILE A 168 23.37 -10.37 26.39
N SER A 169 23.41 -9.90 25.18
CA SER A 169 22.25 -9.65 24.33
C SER A 169 22.52 -10.13 22.90
N ASP A 170 21.47 -10.56 22.25
CA ASP A 170 21.49 -11.04 20.87
C ASP A 170 20.15 -10.62 20.25
N ALA A 171 20.18 -10.06 19.03
CA ALA A 171 18.97 -9.59 18.35
C ALA A 171 18.08 -10.76 17.93
N ASP A 172 18.68 -11.92 17.62
CA ASP A 172 17.95 -13.16 17.33
C ASP A 172 17.35 -13.81 18.61
N GLY A 173 17.70 -13.31 19.78
CA GLY A 173 17.28 -13.81 21.08
C GLY A 173 18.33 -14.69 21.75
N VAL A 174 18.43 -14.57 23.07
CA VAL A 174 19.25 -15.45 23.90
C VAL A 174 18.37 -16.60 24.40
N GLY A 175 18.71 -17.85 24.04
CA GLY A 175 17.98 -19.08 24.37
C GLY A 175 18.08 -19.52 25.84
#